data_62eb18f0a2388b24f2ff82ce40936575
#
_entry.id   62eb18f0a2388b24f2ff82ce40936575
#
_cell.length_a   1.000
_cell.length_b   1.000
_cell.length_c   1.000
_cell.angle_alpha   90.00
_cell.angle_beta   90.00
_cell.angle_gamma   90.00
#
_symmetry.space_group_name_H-M   'P 1'
#
loop_
_entity.id
_entity.type
_entity.pdbx_description
1 polymer ?
#
loop_
_entity_poly.entity_id
_entity_poly.type
_entity_poly.pdbx_seq_one_letter_code
_entity_poly.pdbx_strand_id
1 'polypeptide(L)'
;ESDDFNSVDLGLQWQWNGPYSQYWYFCDARKSKLRLYGVQQAEDVKNLYDLPNLLLQKLPTENFTATAKVKFIPNRTEAYKENDKILGESAGMIMQGMDYAALKFVDTKEEGVVLQYVTCEKAEKGKAEKVVKQVAIKTSKQPQPYTVKYAVDDIPSSRIATQDVWLRVKVHSEGIANQIQAIAEWSYSLDGKKFIKIGNPFTVREGKWIGAKLGFFNTRTAKKNDAAFFDIDWIHFEK
;
A
#
# COMPACT_ATOMS: atom_id res chain seq x y z
N GLU A 1 8.85 12.52 6.38
CA GLU A 1 8.15 13.42 7.32
C GLU A 1 6.77 12.84 7.64
N SER A 2 6.30 13.10 8.89
CA SER A 2 4.93 12.73 9.29
C SER A 2 3.92 13.54 8.50
N ASP A 3 2.75 12.95 8.23
CA ASP A 3 1.66 13.59 7.50
C ASP A 3 0.31 13.07 8.03
N ASP A 4 -0.56 13.99 8.41
CA ASP A 4 -1.94 13.73 8.83
C ASP A 4 -2.94 13.95 7.69
N PHE A 5 -2.46 14.25 6.48
CA PHE A 5 -3.27 14.49 5.28
C PHE A 5 -4.42 15.48 5.49
N ASN A 6 -4.16 16.51 6.27
CA ASN A 6 -5.14 17.56 6.62
C ASN A 6 -5.14 18.75 5.63
N SER A 7 -4.42 18.63 4.51
CA SER A 7 -4.39 19.57 3.40
C SER A 7 -5.18 19.04 2.19
N VAL A 8 -5.57 19.94 1.30
CA VAL A 8 -6.19 19.56 0.01
C VAL A 8 -5.17 19.06 -1.02
N ASP A 9 -3.89 19.33 -0.78
CA ASP A 9 -2.78 18.92 -1.63
C ASP A 9 -1.81 18.05 -0.85
N LEU A 10 -1.09 17.20 -1.58
CA LEU A 10 0.04 16.44 -1.03
C LEU A 10 1.18 17.37 -0.65
N GLY A 11 1.81 17.11 0.49
CA GLY A 11 3.00 17.83 0.93
C GLY A 11 4.18 17.60 -0.04
N LEU A 12 5.15 18.53 -0.03
CA LEU A 12 6.32 18.49 -0.92
C LEU A 12 7.25 17.29 -0.71
N GLN A 13 7.11 16.59 0.43
CA GLN A 13 7.85 15.36 0.71
C GLN A 13 7.41 14.19 -0.17
N TRP A 14 6.18 14.24 -0.71
CA TRP A 14 5.62 13.17 -1.52
C TRP A 14 6.01 13.30 -2.99
N GLN A 15 6.34 12.18 -3.59
CA GLN A 15 6.67 12.09 -5.01
C GLN A 15 6.15 10.78 -5.59
N TRP A 16 5.65 10.84 -6.79
CA TRP A 16 5.28 9.64 -7.56
C TRP A 16 6.52 8.97 -8.15
N ASN A 17 6.47 7.66 -8.27
CA ASN A 17 7.59 6.88 -8.84
C ASN A 17 7.78 7.13 -10.35
N GLY A 18 6.73 7.58 -11.03
CA GLY A 18 6.72 7.93 -12.43
C GLY A 18 5.74 9.03 -12.76
N PRO A 19 5.48 9.30 -14.06
CA PRO A 19 4.45 10.23 -14.47
C PRO A 19 3.10 9.87 -13.84
N TYR A 20 2.45 10.82 -13.20
CA TYR A 20 1.22 10.57 -12.45
C TYR A 20 0.00 11.21 -13.09
N SER A 21 -1.18 10.75 -12.65
CA SER A 21 -2.49 11.32 -12.97
C SER A 21 -3.13 11.86 -11.70
N GLN A 22 -3.76 13.03 -11.80
CA GLN A 22 -4.55 13.61 -10.71
C GLN A 22 -5.73 12.72 -10.27
N TYR A 23 -6.12 11.75 -11.07
CA TYR A 23 -7.19 10.80 -10.76
C TYR A 23 -6.75 9.61 -9.90
N TRP A 24 -5.47 9.53 -9.54
CA TRP A 24 -4.95 8.43 -8.74
C TRP A 24 -5.14 8.62 -7.24
N TYR A 25 -5.43 9.86 -6.83
CA TYR A 25 -5.57 10.17 -5.40
C TYR A 25 -6.58 11.27 -5.15
N PHE A 26 -6.97 11.39 -3.88
CA PHE A 26 -7.77 12.48 -3.36
C PHE A 26 -7.37 12.77 -1.92
N CYS A 27 -7.05 14.02 -1.62
CA CYS A 27 -6.82 14.51 -0.26
C CYS A 27 -8.13 15.06 0.30
N ASP A 28 -8.72 14.37 1.28
CA ASP A 28 -9.90 14.84 1.99
C ASP A 28 -9.48 15.59 3.27
N ALA A 29 -9.17 16.87 3.13
CA ALA A 29 -8.75 17.71 4.25
C ALA A 29 -9.77 17.79 5.39
N ARG A 30 -11.07 17.60 5.10
CA ARG A 30 -12.14 17.63 6.13
C ARG A 30 -12.10 16.41 7.03
N LYS A 31 -11.61 15.28 6.50
CA LYS A 31 -11.50 14.00 7.21
C LYS A 31 -10.08 13.67 7.60
N SER A 32 -9.11 14.55 7.26
CA SER A 32 -7.68 14.29 7.41
C SER A 32 -7.34 12.91 6.84
N LYS A 33 -7.42 12.77 5.52
CA LYS A 33 -7.32 11.48 4.86
C LYS A 33 -6.80 11.60 3.43
N LEU A 34 -5.83 10.77 3.11
CA LEU A 34 -5.43 10.50 1.74
C LEU A 34 -6.14 9.24 1.24
N ARG A 35 -6.81 9.32 0.10
CA ARG A 35 -7.35 8.17 -0.63
C ARG A 35 -6.55 7.94 -1.89
N LEU A 36 -6.03 6.72 -2.04
CA LEU A 36 -5.46 6.24 -3.29
C LEU A 36 -6.47 5.34 -4.00
N TYR A 37 -6.63 5.55 -5.30
CA TYR A 37 -7.48 4.74 -6.16
C TYR A 37 -6.65 3.62 -6.79
N GLY A 38 -7.26 2.44 -7.00
CA GLY A 38 -6.60 1.32 -7.65
C GLY A 38 -6.27 1.62 -9.11
N VAL A 39 -4.99 1.76 -9.43
CA VAL A 39 -4.50 2.02 -10.78
C VAL A 39 -4.28 0.71 -11.51
N GLN A 40 -4.76 0.62 -12.75
CA GLN A 40 -4.54 -0.56 -13.57
C GLN A 40 -3.05 -0.75 -13.86
N GLN A 41 -2.55 -1.95 -13.59
CA GLN A 41 -1.21 -2.35 -13.99
C GLN A 41 -1.15 -2.62 -15.50
N ALA A 42 -0.05 -2.28 -16.14
CA ALA A 42 0.24 -2.74 -17.49
C ALA A 42 0.48 -4.27 -17.48
N GLU A 43 0.19 -4.94 -18.60
CA GLU A 43 0.26 -6.42 -18.69
C GLU A 43 1.69 -6.96 -18.54
N ASP A 44 2.70 -6.15 -18.81
CA ASP A 44 4.12 -6.49 -18.74
C ASP A 44 4.76 -6.22 -17.36
N VAL A 45 4.03 -5.61 -16.43
CA VAL A 45 4.51 -5.35 -15.06
C VAL A 45 4.74 -6.65 -14.32
N LYS A 46 5.98 -6.87 -13.89
CA LYS A 46 6.42 -8.10 -13.21
C LYS A 46 6.37 -8.00 -11.69
N ASN A 47 6.54 -6.79 -11.17
CA ASN A 47 6.56 -6.50 -9.74
C ASN A 47 6.25 -5.01 -9.49
N LEU A 48 6.25 -4.58 -8.21
CA LEU A 48 5.89 -3.20 -7.85
C LEU A 48 6.94 -2.15 -8.23
N TYR A 49 8.17 -2.55 -8.55
CA TYR A 49 9.28 -1.62 -8.77
C TYR A 49 9.01 -0.61 -9.89
N ASP A 50 8.44 -1.07 -11.00
CA ASP A 50 8.19 -0.25 -12.19
C ASP A 50 6.83 0.46 -12.20
N LEU A 51 6.02 0.28 -11.13
CA LEU A 51 4.71 0.94 -11.07
C LEU A 51 4.87 2.45 -10.91
N PRO A 52 4.28 3.27 -11.81
CA PRO A 52 4.36 4.72 -11.71
C PRO A 52 3.55 5.28 -10.52
N ASN A 53 2.55 4.54 -10.08
CA ASN A 53 1.61 4.94 -9.02
C ASN A 53 2.05 4.57 -7.60
N LEU A 54 3.33 4.42 -7.36
CA LEU A 54 3.86 4.42 -6.00
C LEU A 54 4.02 5.86 -5.54
N LEU A 55 3.39 6.21 -4.43
CA LEU A 55 3.51 7.52 -3.77
C LEU A 55 4.53 7.40 -2.63
N LEU A 56 5.69 7.97 -2.81
CA LEU A 56 6.87 7.70 -2.00
C LEU A 56 7.43 8.99 -1.38
N GLN A 57 8.12 8.85 -0.24
CA GLN A 57 8.96 9.90 0.31
C GLN A 57 10.33 9.34 0.72
N LYS A 58 11.32 10.23 0.79
CA LYS A 58 12.67 9.88 1.25
C LYS A 58 12.65 9.44 2.71
N LEU A 59 13.56 8.55 3.08
CA LEU A 59 13.73 8.16 4.48
C LEU A 59 14.25 9.36 5.29
N PRO A 60 13.71 9.61 6.51
CA PRO A 60 14.04 10.80 7.27
C PRO A 60 15.43 10.74 7.92
N THR A 61 15.89 9.54 8.25
CA THR A 61 17.15 9.28 8.97
C THR A 61 17.51 7.79 8.86
N GLU A 62 18.64 7.40 9.41
CA GLU A 62 19.12 6.02 9.41
C GLU A 62 18.36 5.12 10.39
N ASN A 63 17.86 5.69 11.50
CA ASN A 63 17.09 4.97 12.52
C ASN A 63 15.75 5.67 12.72
N PHE A 64 14.67 4.96 12.48
CA PHE A 64 13.31 5.49 12.66
C PHE A 64 12.28 4.37 12.74
N THR A 65 11.11 4.74 13.24
CA THR A 65 9.89 3.93 13.14
C THR A 65 8.86 4.72 12.35
N ALA A 66 8.33 4.15 11.28
CA ALA A 66 7.19 4.71 10.55
C ALA A 66 5.95 3.87 10.81
N THR A 67 4.87 4.50 11.23
CA THR A 67 3.57 3.87 11.44
C THR A 67 2.52 4.60 10.64
N ALA A 68 1.70 3.87 9.89
CA ALA A 68 0.56 4.42 9.16
C ALA A 68 -0.73 3.73 9.60
N LYS A 69 -1.81 4.49 9.79
CA LYS A 69 -3.15 3.97 9.99
C LYS A 69 -3.88 3.95 8.65
N VAL A 70 -4.34 2.76 8.26
CA VAL A 70 -4.88 2.54 6.92
C VAL A 70 -6.14 1.69 6.91
N LYS A 71 -6.88 1.77 5.80
CA LYS A 71 -8.05 0.95 5.49
C LYS A 71 -8.08 0.59 4.02
N PHE A 72 -8.23 -0.69 3.69
CA PHE A 72 -8.38 -1.15 2.33
C PHE A 72 -9.85 -1.47 2.03
N ILE A 73 -10.34 -0.97 0.89
CA ILE A 73 -11.73 -1.09 0.45
C ILE A 73 -11.71 -1.62 -0.98
N PRO A 74 -11.55 -2.94 -1.16
CA PRO A 74 -11.59 -3.56 -2.49
C PRO A 74 -12.95 -3.39 -3.12
N ASN A 75 -13.00 -3.43 -4.44
CA ASN A 75 -14.25 -3.36 -5.20
C ASN A 75 -14.60 -4.72 -5.80
N ARG A 76 -15.50 -5.45 -5.14
CA ARG A 76 -16.05 -6.72 -5.61
C ARG A 76 -17.37 -6.47 -6.35
N THR A 77 -17.31 -6.09 -7.62
CA THR A 77 -18.52 -6.01 -8.46
C THR A 77 -18.92 -7.39 -8.99
N GLU A 78 -20.21 -7.57 -9.33
CA GLU A 78 -20.68 -8.81 -9.96
C GLU A 78 -19.91 -9.13 -11.24
N ALA A 79 -19.48 -8.12 -12.00
CA ALA A 79 -18.67 -8.29 -13.19
C ALA A 79 -17.28 -8.92 -12.91
N TYR A 80 -16.84 -8.89 -11.66
CA TYR A 80 -15.61 -9.55 -11.24
C TYR A 80 -15.82 -11.02 -10.88
N LYS A 81 -17.07 -11.44 -10.63
CA LYS A 81 -17.36 -12.84 -10.28
C LYS A 81 -17.23 -13.79 -11.48
N GLU A 82 -17.45 -13.28 -12.69
CA GLU A 82 -17.42 -14.11 -13.91
C GLU A 82 -16.01 -14.39 -14.41
N ASN A 83 -15.01 -13.62 -13.99
CA ASN A 83 -13.63 -13.74 -14.46
C ASN A 83 -12.69 -14.07 -13.29
N ASP A 84 -12.33 -15.33 -13.15
CA ASP A 84 -11.46 -15.86 -12.08
C ASP A 84 -10.08 -15.17 -11.95
N LYS A 85 -9.68 -14.38 -12.96
CA LYS A 85 -8.40 -13.67 -13.02
C LYS A 85 -8.43 -12.26 -12.40
N ILE A 86 -9.55 -11.81 -11.83
CA ILE A 86 -9.77 -10.39 -11.57
C ILE A 86 -9.66 -10.01 -10.07
N LEU A 87 -9.48 -10.95 -9.19
CA LEU A 87 -9.10 -10.66 -7.81
C LEU A 87 -7.60 -10.29 -7.78
N GLY A 88 -7.28 -9.09 -8.25
CA GLY A 88 -5.91 -8.60 -8.34
C GLY A 88 -5.75 -7.21 -7.78
N GLU A 89 -6.75 -6.75 -7.00
CA GLU A 89 -6.62 -5.48 -6.29
C GLU A 89 -5.70 -5.65 -5.10
N SER A 90 -4.70 -4.79 -5.04
CA SER A 90 -3.76 -4.76 -3.93
C SER A 90 -3.32 -3.35 -3.58
N ALA A 91 -3.14 -3.11 -2.29
CA ALA A 91 -2.71 -1.82 -1.78
C ALA A 91 -1.85 -2.01 -0.53
N GLY A 92 -0.97 -1.07 -0.23
CA GLY A 92 -0.18 -1.21 0.97
C GLY A 92 0.92 -0.19 1.14
N MET A 93 1.83 -0.50 2.06
CA MET A 93 3.01 0.28 2.38
C MET A 93 4.25 -0.45 1.89
N ILE A 94 5.12 0.25 1.17
CA ILE A 94 6.31 -0.29 0.51
C ILE A 94 7.57 0.49 0.90
N MET A 95 8.66 -0.22 1.16
CA MET A 95 10.01 0.33 1.19
C MET A 95 10.74 -0.13 -0.06
N GLN A 96 11.06 0.83 -0.92
CA GLN A 96 11.63 0.60 -2.26
C GLN A 96 13.04 1.16 -2.38
N GLY A 97 13.96 0.30 -2.75
CA GLY A 97 15.24 0.60 -3.34
C GLY A 97 15.38 -0.19 -4.64
N MET A 98 16.53 -0.74 -4.97
CA MET A 98 16.70 -1.72 -6.08
C MET A 98 16.01 -3.05 -5.77
N ASP A 99 15.83 -3.34 -4.49
CA ASP A 99 14.98 -4.39 -3.94
C ASP A 99 13.83 -3.72 -3.17
N TYR A 100 12.78 -4.46 -2.83
CA TYR A 100 11.76 -3.91 -1.95
C TYR A 100 11.19 -4.94 -0.98
N ALA A 101 10.62 -4.43 0.10
CA ALA A 101 9.71 -5.15 0.97
C ALA A 101 8.42 -4.34 1.16
N ALA A 102 7.29 -5.02 1.31
CA ALA A 102 6.01 -4.35 1.50
C ALA A 102 5.06 -5.14 2.41
N LEU A 103 4.19 -4.41 3.10
CA LEU A 103 2.95 -4.94 3.64
C LEU A 103 1.83 -4.61 2.67
N LYS A 104 1.24 -5.65 2.07
CA LYS A 104 0.31 -5.56 0.96
C LYS A 104 -1.01 -6.23 1.30
N PHE A 105 -2.11 -5.48 1.30
CA PHE A 105 -3.45 -6.04 1.26
C PHE A 105 -3.71 -6.61 -0.13
N VAL A 106 -4.27 -7.80 -0.16
CA VAL A 106 -4.70 -8.45 -1.41
C VAL A 106 -6.12 -8.98 -1.19
N ASP A 107 -7.01 -8.70 -2.13
CA ASP A 107 -8.33 -9.32 -2.14
C ASP A 107 -8.25 -10.65 -2.87
N THR A 108 -8.47 -11.74 -2.14
CA THR A 108 -8.41 -13.09 -2.66
C THR A 108 -9.83 -13.70 -2.71
N LYS A 109 -10.05 -14.59 -3.66
CA LYS A 109 -11.33 -15.27 -3.81
C LYS A 109 -11.61 -16.23 -2.65
N GLU A 110 -10.57 -16.89 -2.16
CA GLU A 110 -10.70 -17.99 -1.19
C GLU A 110 -10.70 -17.51 0.25
N GLU A 111 -9.78 -16.61 0.60
CA GLU A 111 -9.57 -16.18 1.99
C GLU A 111 -10.14 -14.78 2.27
N GLY A 112 -10.70 -14.10 1.25
CA GLY A 112 -11.09 -12.70 1.37
C GLY A 112 -9.86 -11.78 1.36
N VAL A 113 -9.89 -10.71 2.16
CA VAL A 113 -8.72 -9.81 2.24
C VAL A 113 -7.67 -10.38 3.17
N VAL A 114 -6.47 -10.51 2.64
CA VAL A 114 -5.27 -10.90 3.39
C VAL A 114 -4.27 -9.77 3.42
N LEU A 115 -3.49 -9.67 4.49
CA LEU A 115 -2.29 -8.83 4.57
C LEU A 115 -1.08 -9.72 4.34
N GLN A 116 -0.33 -9.46 3.29
CA GLN A 116 0.88 -10.18 2.92
C GLN A 116 2.11 -9.35 3.26
N TYR A 117 3.11 -9.98 3.84
CA TYR A 117 4.47 -9.49 3.82
C TYR A 117 5.18 -10.08 2.62
N VAL A 118 5.64 -9.21 1.75
CA VAL A 118 6.28 -9.57 0.49
C VAL A 118 7.68 -8.96 0.38
N THR A 119 8.58 -9.67 -0.29
CA THR A 119 9.92 -9.17 -0.64
C THR A 119 10.19 -9.43 -2.12
N CYS A 120 10.98 -8.56 -2.72
CA CYS A 120 11.44 -8.74 -4.09
C CYS A 120 12.91 -8.34 -4.20
N GLU A 121 13.78 -9.34 -4.27
CA GLU A 121 15.20 -9.16 -4.55
C GLU A 121 15.42 -8.98 -6.04
N LYS A 122 16.31 -8.06 -6.42
CA LYS A 122 16.56 -7.70 -7.83
C LYS A 122 15.29 -7.28 -8.55
N ALA A 123 14.46 -6.50 -7.84
CA ALA A 123 13.19 -5.99 -8.38
C ALA A 123 13.42 -5.14 -9.62
N GLU A 124 14.51 -4.34 -9.66
CA GLU A 124 14.93 -3.53 -10.80
C GLU A 124 15.28 -4.37 -12.05
N LYS A 125 15.47 -5.69 -11.88
CA LYS A 125 15.71 -6.66 -12.98
C LYS A 125 14.44 -7.45 -13.34
N GLY A 126 13.28 -7.03 -12.84
CA GLY A 126 12.00 -7.66 -13.11
C GLY A 126 11.87 -9.06 -12.50
N LYS A 127 12.54 -9.35 -11.38
CA LYS A 127 12.33 -10.59 -10.64
C LYS A 127 10.96 -10.62 -9.99
N ALA A 128 10.42 -11.81 -9.83
CA ALA A 128 9.12 -12.00 -9.22
C ALA A 128 9.14 -11.72 -7.71
N GLU A 129 8.05 -11.16 -7.22
CA GLU A 129 7.78 -10.95 -5.80
C GLU A 129 7.59 -12.29 -5.08
N LYS A 130 8.07 -12.38 -3.86
CA LYS A 130 7.90 -13.53 -2.98
C LYS A 130 6.99 -13.17 -1.80
N VAL A 131 5.89 -13.90 -1.66
CA VAL A 131 5.08 -13.84 -0.43
C VAL A 131 5.79 -14.64 0.66
N VAL A 132 6.22 -13.95 1.72
CA VAL A 132 6.94 -14.55 2.86
C VAL A 132 5.97 -15.01 3.94
N LYS A 133 4.93 -14.21 4.21
CA LYS A 133 3.92 -14.45 5.23
C LYS A 133 2.61 -13.79 4.84
N GLN A 134 1.48 -14.40 5.22
CA GLN A 134 0.18 -13.75 5.10
C GLN A 134 -0.70 -14.00 6.32
N VAL A 135 -1.65 -13.09 6.55
CA VAL A 135 -2.65 -13.17 7.60
C VAL A 135 -3.99 -12.68 7.08
N ALA A 136 -5.08 -13.35 7.46
CA ALA A 136 -6.42 -12.91 7.10
C ALA A 136 -6.80 -11.63 7.87
N ILE A 137 -7.43 -10.68 7.17
CA ILE A 137 -7.92 -9.44 7.75
C ILE A 137 -9.45 -9.44 7.71
N LYS A 138 -10.07 -9.19 8.85
CA LYS A 138 -11.53 -9.09 8.94
C LYS A 138 -12.04 -7.94 8.08
N THR A 139 -13.12 -8.19 7.37
CA THR A 139 -13.82 -7.21 6.56
C THR A 139 -15.28 -7.09 6.99
N SER A 140 -15.88 -5.93 6.77
CA SER A 140 -17.29 -5.68 6.95
C SER A 140 -17.88 -5.02 5.72
N LYS A 141 -19.18 -5.23 5.48
CA LYS A 141 -19.89 -4.46 4.46
C LYS A 141 -19.92 -2.99 4.88
N GLN A 142 -19.58 -2.10 3.97
CA GLN A 142 -19.68 -0.66 4.19
C GLN A 142 -21.01 -0.17 3.65
N PRO A 143 -21.75 0.67 4.41
CA PRO A 143 -22.84 1.41 3.83
C PRO A 143 -22.26 2.29 2.71
N GLN A 144 -22.95 2.36 1.58
CA GLN A 144 -22.58 3.25 0.48
C GLN A 144 -22.57 4.68 1.02
N PRO A 145 -21.46 5.42 0.92
CA PRO A 145 -21.41 6.78 1.46
C PRO A 145 -22.25 7.79 0.70
N TYR A 146 -22.77 7.44 -0.47
CA TYR A 146 -23.64 8.31 -1.28
C TYR A 146 -24.74 7.50 -1.94
N THR A 147 -25.95 7.68 -1.50
CA THR A 147 -27.15 7.46 -2.32
C THR A 147 -27.25 8.63 -3.32
N VAL A 148 -26.37 8.69 -4.29
CA VAL A 148 -26.73 9.42 -5.50
C VAL A 148 -27.67 8.47 -6.22
N LYS A 149 -28.97 8.75 -6.20
CA LYS A 149 -29.93 8.15 -7.10
C LYS A 149 -29.60 8.60 -8.52
N TYR A 150 -28.59 8.01 -9.13
CA TYR A 150 -28.54 7.92 -10.57
C TYR A 150 -29.44 6.76 -10.94
N ALA A 151 -30.54 7.08 -11.59
CA ALA A 151 -31.46 6.15 -12.20
C ALA A 151 -30.80 5.43 -13.37
N VAL A 152 -29.81 4.59 -13.09
CA VAL A 152 -29.30 3.61 -14.03
C VAL A 152 -28.88 2.41 -13.20
N ASP A 153 -29.75 1.39 -13.24
CA ASP A 153 -29.55 0.02 -12.79
C ASP A 153 -28.81 -0.17 -11.45
N ASP A 154 -29.58 -0.70 -10.49
CA ASP A 154 -29.10 -1.23 -9.22
C ASP A 154 -27.89 -2.16 -9.43
N ILE A 155 -26.70 -1.59 -9.44
CA ILE A 155 -25.50 -2.36 -9.22
C ILE A 155 -25.34 -2.42 -7.71
N PRO A 156 -25.67 -3.54 -7.06
CA PRO A 156 -25.40 -3.73 -5.65
C PRO A 156 -23.91 -3.98 -5.51
N SER A 157 -23.10 -2.93 -5.62
CA SER A 157 -21.70 -3.00 -5.21
C SER A 157 -21.69 -3.06 -3.69
N SER A 158 -21.80 -4.25 -3.13
CA SER A 158 -21.53 -4.48 -1.72
C SER A 158 -20.04 -4.32 -1.49
N ARG A 159 -19.56 -3.08 -1.43
CA ARG A 159 -18.17 -2.79 -1.06
C ARG A 159 -17.95 -3.35 0.33
N ILE A 160 -16.89 -4.12 0.46
CA ILE A 160 -16.37 -4.55 1.74
C ILE A 160 -15.19 -3.63 2.09
N ALA A 161 -14.93 -3.48 3.37
CA ALA A 161 -13.74 -2.78 3.86
C ALA A 161 -13.07 -3.60 4.94
N THR A 162 -11.76 -3.51 5.03
CA THR A 162 -11.06 -3.98 6.23
C THR A 162 -11.47 -3.14 7.44
N GLN A 163 -11.27 -3.66 8.63
CA GLN A 163 -11.13 -2.80 9.81
C GLN A 163 -9.95 -1.85 9.62
N ASP A 164 -9.79 -0.87 10.50
CA ASP A 164 -8.56 -0.08 10.55
C ASP A 164 -7.39 -1.00 10.89
N VAL A 165 -6.29 -0.82 10.18
CA VAL A 165 -5.04 -1.57 10.37
C VAL A 165 -3.89 -0.57 10.47
N TRP A 166 -3.00 -0.79 11.41
CA TRP A 166 -1.77 -0.01 11.53
C TRP A 166 -0.62 -0.82 10.93
N LEU A 167 0.00 -0.27 9.91
CA LEU A 167 1.20 -0.82 9.28
C LEU A 167 2.42 -0.10 9.85
N ARG A 168 3.44 -0.86 10.25
CA ARG A 168 4.64 -0.30 10.86
C ARG A 168 5.89 -0.92 10.25
N VAL A 169 6.87 -0.07 9.99
CA VAL A 169 8.25 -0.47 9.70
C VAL A 169 9.19 0.23 10.67
N LYS A 170 10.06 -0.54 11.31
CA LYS A 170 11.17 -0.02 12.11
C LYS A 170 12.45 -0.22 11.30
N VAL A 171 13.19 0.84 11.07
CA VAL A 171 14.47 0.83 10.38
C VAL A 171 15.56 1.15 11.39
N HIS A 172 16.63 0.39 11.34
CA HIS A 172 17.83 0.64 12.13
C HIS A 172 19.08 0.22 11.36
N SER A 173 20.18 0.84 11.69
CA SER A 173 21.47 0.53 11.10
C SER A 173 22.16 -0.58 11.88
N GLU A 174 22.67 -1.60 11.17
CA GLU A 174 23.48 -2.68 11.72
C GLU A 174 24.82 -2.76 11.00
N GLY A 175 25.88 -3.12 11.71
CA GLY A 175 27.20 -3.34 11.14
C GLY A 175 28.30 -2.55 11.81
N ILE A 176 29.54 -2.74 11.33
CA ILE A 176 30.75 -2.12 11.87
C ILE A 176 31.47 -1.39 10.73
N ALA A 177 31.91 -0.18 11.00
CA ALA A 177 32.69 0.66 10.09
C ALA A 177 32.05 0.81 8.69
N ASN A 178 32.72 0.36 7.64
CA ASN A 178 32.29 0.52 6.25
C ASN A 178 31.26 -0.53 5.76
N GLN A 179 30.74 -1.37 6.68
CA GLN A 179 29.77 -2.42 6.37
C GLN A 179 28.44 -2.18 7.12
N ILE A 180 28.01 -0.94 7.17
CA ILE A 180 26.72 -0.57 7.78
C ILE A 180 25.61 -0.89 6.77
N GLN A 181 24.58 -1.60 7.23
CA GLN A 181 23.38 -1.92 6.46
C GLN A 181 22.16 -1.39 7.19
N ALA A 182 21.18 -0.90 6.46
CA ALA A 182 19.89 -0.56 7.01
C ALA A 182 18.99 -1.80 7.01
N ILE A 183 18.43 -2.13 8.17
CA ILE A 183 17.55 -3.27 8.37
C ILE A 183 16.15 -2.78 8.66
N ALA A 184 15.16 -3.28 7.94
CA ALA A 184 13.75 -2.97 8.12
C ALA A 184 13.02 -4.17 8.74
N GLU A 185 12.39 -3.96 9.89
CA GLU A 185 11.50 -4.91 10.57
C GLU A 185 10.06 -4.47 10.41
N TRP A 186 9.22 -5.38 9.92
CA TRP A 186 7.82 -5.08 9.64
C TRP A 186 6.89 -5.64 10.71
N SER A 187 5.83 -4.90 10.99
CA SER A 187 4.78 -5.32 11.91
C SER A 187 3.45 -4.67 11.55
N TYR A 188 2.37 -5.23 12.05
CA TYR A 188 1.03 -4.68 11.91
C TYR A 188 0.29 -4.73 13.24
N SER A 189 -0.77 -3.93 13.36
CA SER A 189 -1.68 -3.95 14.49
C SER A 189 -3.13 -3.83 14.03
N LEU A 190 -4.04 -4.45 14.77
CA LEU A 190 -5.49 -4.40 14.53
C LEU A 190 -6.20 -3.50 15.55
N ASP A 191 -5.49 -3.00 16.55
CA ASP A 191 -6.01 -2.16 17.63
C ASP A 191 -5.20 -0.86 17.86
N GLY A 192 -4.11 -0.68 17.08
CA GLY A 192 -3.19 0.44 17.20
C GLY A 192 -2.27 0.40 18.43
N LYS A 193 -2.37 -0.63 19.25
CA LYS A 193 -1.62 -0.76 20.52
C LYS A 193 -0.62 -1.90 20.47
N LYS A 194 -1.09 -3.11 20.15
CA LYS A 194 -0.26 -4.31 20.07
C LYS A 194 0.19 -4.56 18.63
N PHE A 195 1.49 -4.41 18.39
CA PHE A 195 2.10 -4.69 17.09
C PHE A 195 2.64 -6.12 17.04
N ILE A 196 2.29 -6.82 15.97
CA ILE A 196 2.66 -8.20 15.68
C ILE A 196 3.70 -8.19 14.56
N LYS A 197 4.91 -8.71 14.84
CA LYS A 197 5.94 -8.85 13.80
C LYS A 197 5.46 -9.78 12.69
N ILE A 198 5.78 -9.44 11.44
CA ILE A 198 5.42 -10.23 10.28
C ILE A 198 6.63 -10.39 9.34
N GLY A 199 6.98 -11.65 9.09
CA GLY A 199 8.14 -12.01 8.26
C GLY A 199 9.49 -11.80 8.96
N ASN A 200 10.55 -11.91 8.18
CA ASN A 200 11.93 -11.72 8.60
C ASN A 200 12.39 -10.27 8.36
N PRO A 201 13.44 -9.81 9.06
CA PRO A 201 14.08 -8.54 8.74
C PRO A 201 14.51 -8.48 7.27
N PHE A 202 14.40 -7.31 6.69
CA PHE A 202 14.74 -7.03 5.30
C PHE A 202 15.93 -6.07 5.23
N THR A 203 16.98 -6.44 4.52
CA THR A 203 18.09 -5.53 4.25
C THR A 203 17.69 -4.52 3.19
N VAL A 204 17.63 -3.26 3.58
CA VAL A 204 17.25 -2.15 2.70
C VAL A 204 18.41 -1.82 1.79
N ARG A 205 18.17 -1.85 0.48
CA ARG A 205 19.14 -1.39 -0.51
C ARG A 205 18.74 -0.01 -1.02
N GLU A 206 19.74 0.75 -1.43
CA GLU A 206 19.54 2.04 -2.10
C GLU A 206 18.77 1.87 -3.41
N GLY A 207 18.15 2.93 -3.89
CA GLY A 207 17.67 3.05 -5.26
C GLY A 207 18.82 3.28 -6.24
N LYS A 208 18.55 3.17 -7.53
CA LYS A 208 19.57 3.22 -8.59
C LYS A 208 20.43 4.50 -8.58
N TRP A 209 19.82 5.64 -8.21
CA TRP A 209 20.48 6.96 -8.20
C TRP A 209 20.24 7.74 -6.91
N ILE A 210 19.40 7.22 -6.05
CA ILE A 210 18.94 7.87 -4.81
C ILE A 210 18.80 6.81 -3.72
N GLY A 211 18.69 7.23 -2.46
CA GLY A 211 18.41 6.33 -1.35
C GLY A 211 17.07 5.61 -1.49
N ALA A 212 16.85 4.63 -0.64
CA ALA A 212 15.55 3.97 -0.53
C ALA A 212 14.47 4.98 -0.12
N LYS A 213 13.22 4.66 -0.46
CA LYS A 213 12.04 5.46 -0.17
C LYS A 213 10.98 4.62 0.52
N LEU A 214 10.11 5.25 1.28
CA LEU A 214 8.96 4.63 1.92
C LEU A 214 7.68 5.31 1.42
N GLY A 215 6.62 4.54 1.22
CA GLY A 215 5.33 5.11 0.85
C GLY A 215 4.25 4.09 0.58
N PHE A 216 3.30 4.45 -0.26
CA PHE A 216 2.06 3.72 -0.46
C PHE A 216 1.79 3.46 -1.94
N PHE A 217 0.93 2.47 -2.17
CA PHE A 217 0.42 2.16 -3.50
C PHE A 217 -0.99 1.59 -3.42
N ASN A 218 -1.72 1.70 -4.52
CA ASN A 218 -2.97 0.96 -4.74
C ASN A 218 -3.06 0.61 -6.23
N THR A 219 -3.19 -0.67 -6.54
CA THR A 219 -3.12 -1.17 -7.90
C THR A 219 -4.13 -2.27 -8.15
N ARG A 220 -4.44 -2.51 -9.41
CA ARG A 220 -5.37 -3.55 -9.87
C ARG A 220 -4.91 -4.14 -11.19
N THR A 221 -5.30 -5.38 -11.46
CA THR A 221 -5.09 -6.04 -12.75
C THR A 221 -6.28 -5.89 -13.69
N ALA A 222 -7.48 -5.64 -13.16
CA ALA A 222 -8.71 -5.50 -13.93
C ALA A 222 -8.74 -4.25 -14.81
N LYS A 223 -9.30 -4.39 -16.02
CA LYS A 223 -9.41 -3.28 -17.01
C LYS A 223 -10.53 -2.28 -16.69
N LYS A 224 -11.55 -2.66 -15.92
CA LYS A 224 -12.66 -1.77 -15.57
C LYS A 224 -12.28 -0.73 -14.54
N ASN A 225 -12.87 0.46 -14.67
CA ASN A 225 -12.53 1.62 -13.82
C ASN A 225 -13.24 1.63 -12.45
N ASP A 226 -13.49 0.46 -11.88
CA ASP A 226 -14.10 0.32 -10.56
C ASP A 226 -12.99 0.12 -9.53
N ALA A 227 -12.25 1.19 -9.27
CA ALA A 227 -11.05 1.13 -8.45
C ALA A 227 -11.36 0.76 -6.98
N ALA A 228 -10.53 -0.10 -6.41
CA ALA A 228 -10.40 -0.22 -4.96
C ALA A 228 -9.97 1.12 -4.36
N PHE A 229 -10.31 1.35 -3.09
CA PHE A 229 -9.80 2.49 -2.33
C PHE A 229 -8.81 2.02 -1.29
N PHE A 230 -7.74 2.78 -1.14
CA PHE A 230 -6.82 2.64 -0.03
C PHE A 230 -6.77 3.97 0.70
N ASP A 231 -7.41 4.00 1.86
CA ASP A 231 -7.49 5.17 2.71
C ASP A 231 -6.34 5.15 3.71
N ILE A 232 -5.60 6.25 3.80
CA ILE A 232 -4.53 6.49 4.76
C ILE A 232 -4.97 7.67 5.63
N ASP A 233 -5.18 7.41 6.93
CA ASP A 233 -5.56 8.46 7.88
C ASP A 233 -4.35 9.32 8.21
N TRP A 234 -3.20 8.70 8.42
CA TRP A 234 -1.94 9.38 8.73
C TRP A 234 -0.74 8.45 8.56
N ILE A 235 0.43 9.03 8.47
CA ILE A 235 1.72 8.37 8.66
C ILE A 235 2.58 9.18 9.61
N HIS A 236 3.08 8.55 10.66
CA HIS A 236 3.95 9.19 11.65
C HIS A 236 5.32 8.54 11.66
N PHE A 237 6.34 9.38 11.74
CA PHE A 237 7.73 9.00 11.87
C PHE A 237 8.24 9.39 13.25
N GLU A 238 8.81 8.41 13.96
CA GLU A 238 9.45 8.53 15.25
C GLU A 238 10.94 8.20 15.11
N LYS A 239 11.80 8.97 15.78
CA LYS A 239 13.27 8.78 15.79
C LYS A 239 13.69 7.92 16.95
#